data_965334938a0a3d29fe39ae86fab51e7c
#
_entry.id   965334938a0a3d29fe39ae86fab51e7c
#
_cell.length_a   1.000
_cell.length_b   1.000
_cell.length_c   1.000
_cell.angle_alpha   90.00
_cell.angle_beta   90.00
_cell.angle_gamma   90.00
#
_symmetry.space_group_name_H-M   'P 1'
#
loop_
_entity.id
_entity.type
_entity.pdbx_description
1 polymer ?
#
loop_
_entity_poly.entity_id
_entity_poly.type
_entity_poly.pdbx_seq_one_letter_code
_entity_poly.pdbx_strand_id
1 'polypeptide(L)'
;MKQLHFEPYGKVTPSPADWRDQFFYFLLPDRFSNGQEAPNTLFDLNNPEKFKTTDKKRWMEGGKRFQGGTLQGIKSKLRYLRDLGITALWLGPIWKQRKDLDTYHGYGIQNFLEVDPRFGTREDLRNLVNEAHAQGIYVIMDIIYNHTGNNWYYNIGGNPHEMADYRYQPPYDVFGWRSGKGEPVTSITSLEEGVWPAEFQNTDWYTRAGKIGKWDPEPWEDPMHPDNEFRRGDFYDLKDLNLDHKGSALSAVIAVY
;
A
#
# COMPACT_ATOMS: atom_id res chain seq x y z
N MET A 1 24.66 -3.71 7.80
CA MET A 1 23.86 -2.62 7.20
C MET A 1 24.83 -1.57 6.69
N LYS A 2 24.80 -1.22 5.39
CA LYS A 2 25.47 -0.01 4.90
C LYS A 2 24.77 1.17 5.58
N GLN A 3 25.55 2.10 6.13
CA GLN A 3 25.02 3.36 6.64
C GLN A 3 24.27 4.06 5.49
N LEU A 4 22.95 4.16 5.62
CA LEU A 4 22.15 4.94 4.68
C LEU A 4 22.39 6.42 4.99
N HIS A 5 22.92 7.14 4.02
CA HIS A 5 23.05 8.58 4.09
C HIS A 5 21.71 9.21 3.68
N PHE A 6 21.02 9.82 4.64
CA PHE A 6 19.77 10.56 4.42
C PHE A 6 20.03 12.04 4.11
N GLU A 7 20.94 12.31 3.17
CA GLU A 7 21.13 13.68 2.75
C GLU A 7 20.10 14.07 1.67
N PRO A 8 19.32 15.12 1.91
CA PRO A 8 18.35 15.57 0.93
C PRO A 8 19.01 16.11 -0.33
N TYR A 9 18.50 15.75 -1.48
CA TYR A 9 18.95 16.23 -2.79
C TYR A 9 18.52 17.69 -3.09
N GLY A 10 18.43 18.57 -2.12
CA GLY A 10 18.03 19.93 -2.34
C GLY A 10 17.52 20.64 -1.08
N LYS A 11 16.81 21.74 -1.28
CA LYS A 11 16.23 22.49 -0.16
C LYS A 11 15.11 21.67 0.46
N VAL A 12 15.26 21.35 1.75
CA VAL A 12 14.22 20.69 2.52
C VAL A 12 13.09 21.68 2.81
N THR A 13 11.86 21.26 2.55
CA THR A 13 10.67 21.97 3.07
C THR A 13 10.53 21.58 4.54
N PRO A 14 10.65 22.51 5.49
CA PRO A 14 10.54 22.17 6.91
C PRO A 14 9.10 21.72 7.23
N SER A 15 8.95 20.85 8.23
CA SER A 15 7.64 20.53 8.79
C SER A 15 6.95 21.79 9.31
N PRO A 16 5.61 21.86 9.32
CA PRO A 16 4.90 22.95 9.93
C PRO A 16 5.18 23.01 11.44
N ALA A 17 5.05 24.19 12.03
CA ALA A 17 5.22 24.36 13.48
C ALA A 17 4.21 23.54 14.28
N ASP A 18 2.99 23.38 13.76
CA ASP A 18 1.95 22.55 14.34
C ASP A 18 1.13 21.89 13.22
N TRP A 19 1.04 20.57 13.23
CA TRP A 19 0.23 19.83 12.28
C TRP A 19 -1.27 20.03 12.44
N ARG A 20 -1.73 20.47 13.61
CA ARG A 20 -3.14 20.79 13.88
C ARG A 20 -3.64 22.03 13.12
N ASP A 21 -2.72 22.85 12.63
CA ASP A 21 -3.03 24.02 11.82
C ASP A 21 -3.18 23.67 10.31
N GLN A 22 -3.04 22.39 9.95
CA GLN A 22 -3.09 21.96 8.55
C GLN A 22 -4.45 21.37 8.20
N PHE A 23 -4.90 21.63 6.97
CA PHE A 23 -6.07 20.99 6.36
C PHE A 23 -5.62 19.82 5.49
N PHE A 24 -5.95 18.62 5.95
CA PHE A 24 -5.54 17.37 5.31
C PHE A 24 -6.54 16.93 4.24
N TYR A 25 -6.00 16.44 3.13
CA TYR A 25 -6.76 15.71 2.14
C TYR A 25 -6.10 14.35 1.89
N PHE A 26 -6.79 13.28 2.28
CA PHE A 26 -6.35 11.92 1.97
C PHE A 26 -6.88 11.49 0.62
N LEU A 27 -6.03 10.88 -0.21
CA LEU A 27 -6.45 10.28 -1.47
C LEU A 27 -5.72 8.97 -1.76
N LEU A 28 -6.41 8.08 -2.47
CA LEU A 28 -5.80 6.94 -3.14
C LEU A 28 -5.42 7.37 -4.55
N PRO A 29 -4.15 7.23 -4.98
CA PRO A 29 -3.68 7.66 -6.31
C PRO A 29 -4.55 7.15 -7.43
N ASP A 30 -4.89 5.86 -7.41
CA ASP A 30 -5.73 5.21 -8.42
C ASP A 30 -7.10 5.88 -8.62
N ARG A 31 -7.66 6.44 -7.54
CA ARG A 31 -9.07 6.90 -7.49
C ARG A 31 -9.25 8.39 -7.71
N PHE A 32 -8.18 9.16 -7.75
CA PHE A 32 -8.28 10.61 -7.72
C PHE A 32 -8.37 11.23 -9.12
N SER A 33 -7.35 11.07 -9.95
CA SER A 33 -7.31 11.70 -11.28
C SER A 33 -6.25 11.03 -12.16
N ASN A 34 -6.55 10.89 -13.46
CA ASN A 34 -5.54 10.55 -14.48
C ASN A 34 -5.05 11.81 -15.24
N GLY A 35 -5.58 12.99 -14.94
CA GLY A 35 -5.26 14.24 -15.60
C GLY A 35 -5.90 14.43 -16.99
N GLN A 36 -6.76 13.51 -17.42
CA GLN A 36 -7.36 13.48 -18.76
C GLN A 36 -8.90 13.56 -18.74
N GLU A 37 -9.48 14.03 -17.64
CA GLU A 37 -10.91 14.14 -17.50
C GLU A 37 -11.47 15.17 -18.51
N ALA A 38 -12.42 14.72 -19.32
CA ALA A 38 -13.10 15.60 -20.24
C ALA A 38 -14.16 16.44 -19.51
N PRO A 39 -14.34 17.74 -19.88
CA PRO A 39 -15.35 18.61 -19.26
C PRO A 39 -16.79 18.06 -19.30
N ASN A 40 -17.11 17.28 -20.34
CA ASN A 40 -18.43 16.68 -20.52
C ASN A 40 -18.68 15.44 -19.63
N THR A 41 -17.67 14.97 -18.90
CA THR A 41 -17.80 13.89 -17.89
C THR A 41 -18.10 14.44 -16.50
N LEU A 42 -18.05 15.76 -16.31
CA LEU A 42 -18.43 16.38 -15.05
C LEU A 42 -19.93 16.20 -14.79
N PHE A 43 -20.28 16.00 -13.51
CA PHE A 43 -21.66 15.81 -13.11
C PHE A 43 -22.49 17.06 -13.45
N ASP A 44 -23.57 16.86 -14.18
CA ASP A 44 -24.53 17.92 -14.55
C ASP A 44 -25.76 17.81 -13.64
N LEU A 45 -25.90 18.78 -12.71
CA LEU A 45 -27.03 18.86 -11.79
C LEU A 45 -28.39 19.02 -12.50
N ASN A 46 -28.41 19.60 -13.72
CA ASN A 46 -29.62 19.77 -14.49
C ASN A 46 -30.04 18.52 -15.26
N ASN A 47 -29.09 17.54 -15.39
CA ASN A 47 -29.34 16.29 -16.08
C ASN A 47 -28.71 15.10 -15.35
N PRO A 48 -29.14 14.81 -14.11
CA PRO A 48 -28.51 13.75 -13.29
C PRO A 48 -28.72 12.36 -13.89
N GLU A 49 -29.75 12.15 -14.68
CA GLU A 49 -30.05 10.83 -15.28
C GLU A 49 -28.96 10.36 -16.24
N LYS A 50 -28.24 11.29 -16.89
CA LYS A 50 -27.11 10.99 -17.77
C LYS A 50 -25.98 10.22 -17.05
N PHE A 51 -25.86 10.39 -15.73
CA PHE A 51 -24.79 9.82 -14.92
C PHE A 51 -25.24 8.59 -14.12
N LYS A 52 -26.50 8.19 -14.20
CA LYS A 52 -26.98 6.96 -13.57
C LYS A 52 -26.46 5.74 -14.33
N THR A 53 -25.87 4.81 -13.58
CA THR A 53 -25.54 3.51 -14.16
C THR A 53 -26.80 2.65 -14.29
N THR A 54 -26.97 2.00 -15.43
CA THR A 54 -28.01 1.00 -15.66
C THR A 54 -27.54 -0.40 -15.27
N ASP A 55 -26.25 -0.61 -15.07
CA ASP A 55 -25.63 -1.87 -14.69
C ASP A 55 -24.91 -1.72 -13.35
N LYS A 56 -25.69 -1.89 -12.26
CA LYS A 56 -25.17 -1.80 -10.89
C LYS A 56 -24.08 -2.85 -10.63
N LYS A 57 -24.19 -4.06 -11.17
CA LYS A 57 -23.23 -5.14 -10.95
C LYS A 57 -21.88 -4.77 -11.55
N ARG A 58 -21.85 -4.33 -12.81
CA ARG A 58 -20.64 -3.87 -13.50
C ARG A 58 -19.99 -2.69 -12.78
N TRP A 59 -20.80 -1.74 -12.29
CA TRP A 59 -20.31 -0.59 -11.53
C TRP A 59 -19.65 -1.03 -10.22
N MET A 60 -20.29 -1.93 -9.46
CA MET A 60 -19.74 -2.47 -8.21
C MET A 60 -18.44 -3.26 -8.43
N GLU A 61 -18.39 -4.07 -9.49
CA GLU A 61 -17.19 -4.83 -9.85
C GLU A 61 -16.05 -3.90 -10.30
N GLY A 62 -16.37 -2.82 -11.02
CA GLY A 62 -15.41 -1.80 -11.41
C GLY A 62 -14.72 -1.15 -10.21
N GLY A 63 -15.45 -0.97 -9.10
CA GLY A 63 -14.90 -0.43 -7.86
C GLY A 63 -13.79 -1.28 -7.22
N LYS A 64 -13.68 -2.55 -7.58
CA LYS A 64 -12.64 -3.49 -7.08
C LYS A 64 -11.38 -3.52 -7.92
N ARG A 65 -11.33 -2.80 -9.04
CA ARG A 65 -10.22 -2.80 -9.99
C ARG A 65 -9.54 -1.44 -10.04
N PHE A 66 -8.35 -1.40 -10.63
CA PHE A 66 -7.67 -0.15 -10.93
C PHE A 66 -8.53 0.74 -11.85
N GLN A 67 -8.63 2.02 -11.52
CA GLN A 67 -9.37 3.05 -12.28
C GLN A 67 -8.44 3.97 -13.08
N GLY A 68 -7.14 3.90 -12.86
CA GLY A 68 -6.13 4.56 -13.68
C GLY A 68 -5.75 5.96 -13.24
N GLY A 69 -6.00 6.35 -12.00
CA GLY A 69 -5.43 7.57 -11.43
C GLY A 69 -3.90 7.50 -11.33
N THR A 70 -3.21 8.62 -11.47
CA THR A 70 -1.76 8.70 -11.56
C THR A 70 -1.18 9.86 -10.76
N LEU A 71 0.13 9.81 -10.46
CA LEU A 71 0.87 10.90 -9.82
C LEU A 71 0.83 12.20 -10.67
N GLN A 72 0.91 12.07 -12.00
CA GLN A 72 0.74 13.20 -12.91
C GLN A 72 -0.69 13.76 -12.87
N GLY A 73 -1.69 12.89 -12.77
CA GLY A 73 -3.08 13.29 -12.57
C GLY A 73 -3.27 14.09 -11.29
N ILE A 74 -2.70 13.61 -10.17
CA ILE A 74 -2.73 14.35 -8.89
C ILE A 74 -2.03 15.70 -9.04
N LYS A 75 -0.84 15.75 -9.66
CA LYS A 75 -0.12 16.99 -9.91
C LYS A 75 -0.98 18.01 -10.70
N SER A 76 -1.73 17.56 -11.68
CA SER A 76 -2.61 18.44 -12.49
C SER A 76 -3.74 19.08 -11.68
N LYS A 77 -4.05 18.56 -10.50
CA LYS A 77 -5.13 19.03 -9.60
C LYS A 77 -4.64 19.79 -8.37
N LEU A 78 -3.33 20.02 -8.22
CA LEU A 78 -2.79 20.73 -7.05
C LEU A 78 -3.39 22.13 -6.87
N ARG A 79 -3.62 22.86 -7.97
CA ARG A 79 -4.30 24.14 -7.91
C ARG A 79 -5.72 24.04 -7.35
N TYR A 80 -6.48 23.04 -7.80
CA TYR A 80 -7.82 22.78 -7.27
C TYR A 80 -7.78 22.49 -5.77
N LEU A 81 -6.83 21.63 -5.31
CA LEU A 81 -6.67 21.31 -3.89
C LEU A 81 -6.31 22.55 -3.07
N ARG A 82 -5.36 23.37 -3.57
CA ARG A 82 -5.00 24.64 -2.93
C ARG A 82 -6.19 25.60 -2.84
N ASP A 83 -6.94 25.78 -3.94
CA ASP A 83 -8.09 26.69 -3.99
C ASP A 83 -9.24 26.19 -3.09
N LEU A 84 -9.28 24.87 -2.78
CA LEU A 84 -10.15 24.26 -1.77
C LEU A 84 -9.67 24.53 -0.33
N GLY A 85 -8.47 25.06 -0.15
CA GLY A 85 -7.89 25.36 1.17
C GLY A 85 -7.04 24.23 1.76
N ILE A 86 -6.68 23.19 0.97
CA ILE A 86 -5.84 22.07 1.43
C ILE A 86 -4.40 22.53 1.58
N THR A 87 -3.79 22.23 2.73
CA THR A 87 -2.40 22.55 3.04
C THR A 87 -1.53 21.31 3.25
N ALA A 88 -2.13 20.13 3.40
CA ALA A 88 -1.43 18.86 3.53
C ALA A 88 -2.13 17.75 2.73
N LEU A 89 -1.41 17.16 1.79
CA LEU A 89 -1.85 16.04 0.98
C LEU A 89 -1.32 14.74 1.56
N TRP A 90 -2.21 13.89 2.08
CA TRP A 90 -1.86 12.52 2.48
C TRP A 90 -2.07 11.59 1.29
N LEU A 91 -0.97 11.13 0.75
CA LEU A 91 -0.93 10.26 -0.41
C LEU A 91 -0.92 8.81 0.03
N GLY A 92 -1.95 8.04 -0.33
CA GLY A 92 -2.02 6.59 -0.09
C GLY A 92 -0.82 5.88 -0.73
N PRO A 93 -0.54 4.60 -0.33
CA PRO A 93 0.71 3.94 -0.71
C PRO A 93 0.89 3.87 -2.23
N ILE A 94 2.10 4.18 -2.68
CA ILE A 94 2.44 4.26 -4.11
C ILE A 94 3.43 3.18 -4.57
N TRP A 95 3.87 2.34 -3.64
CA TRP A 95 4.89 1.33 -3.89
C TRP A 95 4.37 0.23 -4.82
N LYS A 96 5.28 -0.42 -5.53
CA LYS A 96 4.95 -1.42 -6.55
C LYS A 96 4.15 -2.58 -5.97
N GLN A 97 2.98 -2.78 -6.55
CA GLN A 97 2.05 -3.85 -6.26
C GLN A 97 2.23 -5.01 -7.24
N ARG A 98 1.67 -6.17 -6.92
CA ARG A 98 1.64 -7.29 -7.84
C ARG A 98 0.78 -7.00 -9.06
N LYS A 99 1.21 -7.53 -10.22
CA LYS A 99 0.46 -7.39 -11.50
C LYS A 99 -0.74 -8.31 -11.59
N ASP A 100 -0.67 -9.46 -10.92
CA ASP A 100 -1.69 -10.50 -10.91
C ASP A 100 -2.82 -10.24 -9.91
N LEU A 101 -2.73 -9.16 -9.11
CA LEU A 101 -3.73 -8.78 -8.11
C LEU A 101 -4.22 -7.34 -8.30
N ASP A 102 -5.51 -7.13 -8.05
CA ASP A 102 -6.16 -5.81 -8.12
C ASP A 102 -6.01 -5.02 -6.80
N THR A 103 -4.77 -4.86 -6.31
CA THR A 103 -4.46 -4.11 -5.08
C THR A 103 -4.39 -2.59 -5.31
N TYR A 104 -5.40 -2.03 -5.97
CA TYR A 104 -5.49 -0.61 -6.37
C TYR A 104 -5.28 0.38 -5.21
N HIS A 105 -5.55 -0.06 -3.98
CA HIS A 105 -5.41 0.73 -2.76
C HIS A 105 -3.95 0.95 -2.33
N GLY A 106 -2.99 0.21 -2.90
CA GLY A 106 -1.56 0.37 -2.63
C GLY A 106 -1.01 -0.41 -1.42
N TYR A 107 -1.87 -1.09 -0.64
CA TYR A 107 -1.43 -1.75 0.61
C TYR A 107 -0.81 -3.14 0.41
N GLY A 108 -0.90 -3.76 -0.77
CA GLY A 108 -0.36 -5.09 -1.06
C GLY A 108 1.04 -5.05 -1.70
N ILE A 109 2.02 -4.42 -1.03
CA ILE A 109 3.33 -4.11 -1.60
C ILE A 109 4.12 -5.36 -1.97
N GLN A 110 4.63 -5.40 -3.20
CA GLN A 110 5.54 -6.42 -3.71
C GLN A 110 6.99 -5.91 -3.72
N ASN A 111 7.21 -4.64 -4.10
CA ASN A 111 8.54 -4.05 -4.09
C ASN A 111 8.50 -2.65 -3.43
N PHE A 112 9.15 -2.55 -2.28
CA PHE A 112 9.23 -1.33 -1.47
C PHE A 112 10.22 -0.28 -2.02
N LEU A 113 11.01 -0.64 -3.04
CA LEU A 113 12.04 0.23 -3.61
C LEU A 113 11.59 0.94 -4.88
N GLU A 114 10.38 0.65 -5.38
CA GLU A 114 9.89 1.20 -6.65
C GLU A 114 8.48 1.75 -6.52
N VAL A 115 8.22 2.82 -7.24
CA VAL A 115 6.86 3.32 -7.46
C VAL A 115 6.12 2.35 -8.38
N ASP A 116 4.85 2.09 -8.11
CA ASP A 116 4.03 1.27 -9.00
C ASP A 116 3.92 1.94 -10.37
N PRO A 117 4.27 1.24 -11.46
CA PRO A 117 4.27 1.82 -12.81
C PRO A 117 2.88 2.24 -13.28
N ARG A 118 1.80 1.74 -12.65
CA ARG A 118 0.42 2.20 -12.92
C ARG A 118 0.16 3.59 -12.37
N PHE A 119 0.87 3.99 -11.30
CA PHE A 119 0.77 5.34 -10.73
C PHE A 119 1.77 6.32 -11.36
N GLY A 120 2.89 5.83 -11.89
CA GLY A 120 3.93 6.65 -12.51
C GLY A 120 5.34 6.20 -12.14
N THR A 121 6.27 7.14 -12.17
CA THR A 121 7.69 6.94 -11.92
C THR A 121 8.15 7.68 -10.65
N ARG A 122 9.38 7.40 -10.18
CA ARG A 122 10.02 8.20 -9.12
C ARG A 122 10.15 9.68 -9.49
N GLU A 123 10.36 9.96 -10.77
CA GLU A 123 10.45 11.34 -11.26
C GLU A 123 9.06 12.03 -11.20
N ASP A 124 7.99 11.31 -11.51
CA ASP A 124 6.62 11.83 -11.35
C ASP A 124 6.32 12.16 -9.89
N LEU A 125 6.75 11.30 -8.94
CA LEU A 125 6.63 11.58 -7.52
C LEU A 125 7.41 12.82 -7.12
N ARG A 126 8.68 12.94 -7.54
CA ARG A 126 9.52 14.11 -7.26
C ARG A 126 8.88 15.39 -7.79
N ASN A 127 8.36 15.33 -9.01
CA ASN A 127 7.70 16.48 -9.65
C ASN A 127 6.38 16.84 -8.93
N LEU A 128 5.62 15.86 -8.48
CA LEU A 128 4.43 16.10 -7.67
C LEU A 128 4.78 16.80 -6.36
N VAL A 129 5.77 16.28 -5.62
CA VAL A 129 6.19 16.83 -4.32
C VAL A 129 6.74 18.26 -4.48
N ASN A 130 7.60 18.50 -5.46
CA ASN A 130 8.17 19.83 -5.71
C ASN A 130 7.08 20.85 -6.05
N GLU A 131 6.12 20.49 -6.91
CA GLU A 131 5.03 21.37 -7.30
C GLU A 131 4.05 21.62 -6.13
N ALA A 132 3.76 20.59 -5.32
CA ALA A 132 2.94 20.74 -4.12
C ALA A 132 3.60 21.71 -3.13
N HIS A 133 4.89 21.56 -2.85
CA HIS A 133 5.65 22.46 -1.97
C HIS A 133 5.70 23.89 -2.51
N ALA A 134 5.84 24.07 -3.82
CA ALA A 134 5.80 25.39 -4.46
C ALA A 134 4.45 26.09 -4.30
N GLN A 135 3.37 25.31 -4.12
CA GLN A 135 2.02 25.83 -3.87
C GLN A 135 1.65 25.87 -2.38
N GLY A 136 2.58 25.59 -1.48
CA GLY A 136 2.37 25.61 -0.02
C GLY A 136 1.61 24.40 0.51
N ILE A 137 1.61 23.29 -0.22
CA ILE A 137 0.97 22.02 0.18
C ILE A 137 2.06 21.05 0.63
N TYR A 138 2.00 20.59 1.87
CA TYR A 138 2.83 19.48 2.37
C TYR A 138 2.40 18.17 1.73
N VAL A 139 3.35 17.23 1.56
CA VAL A 139 3.04 15.88 1.08
C VAL A 139 3.43 14.87 2.15
N ILE A 140 2.47 14.07 2.58
CA ILE A 140 2.64 12.99 3.54
C ILE A 140 2.54 11.68 2.78
N MET A 141 3.58 10.85 2.86
CA MET A 141 3.62 9.53 2.26
C MET A 141 3.05 8.50 3.24
N ASP A 142 2.08 7.71 2.78
CA ASP A 142 1.61 6.54 3.52
C ASP A 142 2.65 5.43 3.44
N ILE A 143 3.13 4.96 4.58
CA ILE A 143 4.14 3.90 4.68
C ILE A 143 3.55 2.65 5.33
N ILE A 144 3.89 1.47 4.80
CA ILE A 144 3.38 0.18 5.26
C ILE A 144 4.53 -0.61 5.87
N TYR A 145 4.57 -0.66 7.18
CA TYR A 145 5.61 -1.38 7.91
C TYR A 145 5.14 -2.69 8.56
N ASN A 146 3.82 -2.90 8.66
CA ASN A 146 3.24 -4.06 9.34
C ASN A 146 3.29 -5.34 8.49
N HIS A 147 3.13 -5.24 7.18
CA HIS A 147 2.99 -6.39 6.29
C HIS A 147 3.56 -6.13 4.90
N THR A 148 3.70 -7.20 4.14
CA THR A 148 3.91 -7.15 2.69
C THR A 148 2.66 -7.61 1.95
N GLY A 149 2.64 -7.51 0.63
CA GLY A 149 1.56 -8.08 -0.19
C GLY A 149 1.50 -9.61 -0.10
N ASN A 150 0.57 -10.20 -0.83
CA ASN A 150 0.44 -11.65 -0.98
C ASN A 150 1.57 -12.22 -1.86
N ASN A 151 2.79 -12.26 -1.31
CA ASN A 151 4.01 -12.53 -2.05
C ASN A 151 4.52 -13.96 -1.93
N TRP A 152 3.89 -14.79 -1.09
CA TRP A 152 4.23 -16.19 -0.87
C TRP A 152 3.01 -17.01 -0.45
N TYR A 153 3.11 -18.32 -0.51
CA TYR A 153 2.04 -19.26 -0.21
C TYR A 153 2.30 -20.03 1.08
N TYR A 154 1.27 -20.24 1.87
CA TYR A 154 1.25 -21.18 2.97
C TYR A 154 1.34 -22.63 2.46
N ASN A 155 2.05 -23.49 3.20
CA ASN A 155 2.02 -24.94 2.98
C ASN A 155 0.95 -25.56 3.90
N ILE A 156 -0.14 -26.03 3.30
CA ILE A 156 -1.20 -26.73 4.04
C ILE A 156 -1.39 -28.10 3.41
N GLY A 157 -0.98 -29.15 4.14
CA GLY A 157 -1.09 -30.51 3.63
C GLY A 157 -0.28 -30.79 2.36
N GLY A 158 0.83 -30.09 2.15
CA GLY A 158 1.68 -30.23 0.94
C GLY A 158 1.19 -29.40 -0.26
N ASN A 159 0.17 -28.55 -0.09
CA ASN A 159 -0.39 -27.72 -1.15
C ASN A 159 -0.22 -26.22 -0.88
N PRO A 160 -0.09 -25.38 -1.94
CA PRO A 160 -0.01 -23.94 -1.82
C PRO A 160 -1.36 -23.31 -1.50
N HIS A 161 -1.41 -22.44 -0.49
CA HIS A 161 -2.58 -21.65 -0.12
C HIS A 161 -2.20 -20.19 0.07
N GLU A 162 -3.01 -19.28 -0.46
CA GLU A 162 -2.82 -17.83 -0.30
C GLU A 162 -3.10 -17.38 1.13
N MET A 163 -4.06 -18.02 1.78
CA MET A 163 -4.47 -17.76 3.15
C MET A 163 -4.54 -19.08 3.94
N ALA A 164 -4.39 -18.98 5.25
CA ALA A 164 -4.60 -20.05 6.20
C ALA A 164 -5.52 -19.56 7.31
N ASP A 165 -6.18 -20.44 8.03
CA ASP A 165 -6.88 -20.06 9.24
C ASP A 165 -5.90 -19.72 10.35
N TYR A 166 -6.28 -18.78 11.23
CA TYR A 166 -5.37 -18.36 12.30
C TYR A 166 -4.97 -19.50 13.22
N ARG A 167 -3.68 -19.55 13.55
CA ARG A 167 -3.16 -20.35 14.66
C ARG A 167 -1.97 -19.65 15.31
N TYR A 168 -1.94 -19.64 16.63
CA TYR A 168 -0.83 -19.02 17.35
C TYR A 168 0.50 -19.78 17.17
N GLN A 169 0.48 -21.11 17.35
CA GLN A 169 1.66 -21.98 17.26
C GLN A 169 1.30 -23.38 16.78
N PRO A 170 2.21 -24.07 16.12
CA PRO A 170 3.44 -23.57 15.50
C PRO A 170 3.12 -22.71 14.28
N PRO A 171 4.03 -21.80 13.86
CA PRO A 171 3.83 -21.05 12.62
C PRO A 171 3.70 -22.00 11.43
N TYR A 172 2.99 -21.56 10.39
CA TYR A 172 2.88 -22.34 9.16
C TYR A 172 4.20 -22.40 8.40
N ASP A 173 4.44 -23.49 7.71
CA ASP A 173 5.52 -23.56 6.71
C ASP A 173 5.14 -22.77 5.47
N VAL A 174 6.14 -22.24 4.79
CA VAL A 174 5.98 -21.59 3.49
C VAL A 174 6.14 -22.64 2.39
N PHE A 175 5.18 -22.69 1.46
CA PHE A 175 5.23 -23.57 0.31
C PHE A 175 6.19 -23.06 -0.75
N GLY A 176 6.17 -21.75 -1.01
CA GLY A 176 6.99 -21.10 -2.01
C GLY A 176 6.58 -19.64 -2.23
N TRP A 177 7.34 -18.96 -3.07
CA TRP A 177 7.08 -17.57 -3.45
C TRP A 177 6.02 -17.50 -4.54
N ARG A 178 5.40 -16.34 -4.66
CA ARG A 178 4.42 -16.07 -5.71
C ARG A 178 5.13 -15.53 -6.96
N SER A 179 4.91 -16.16 -8.11
CA SER A 179 5.43 -15.71 -9.41
C SER A 179 4.68 -14.49 -9.94
N GLY A 180 5.19 -13.84 -10.99
CA GLY A 180 4.51 -12.73 -11.66
C GLY A 180 3.16 -13.09 -12.31
N LYS A 181 2.84 -14.38 -12.38
CA LYS A 181 1.55 -14.92 -12.89
C LYS A 181 0.62 -15.42 -11.79
N GLY A 182 1.01 -15.30 -10.54
CA GLY A 182 0.22 -15.79 -9.43
C GLY A 182 0.38 -17.28 -9.13
N GLU A 183 1.42 -17.93 -9.63
CA GLU A 183 1.71 -19.35 -9.39
C GLU A 183 2.83 -19.50 -8.34
N PRO A 184 2.87 -20.60 -7.56
CA PRO A 184 3.95 -20.83 -6.64
C PRO A 184 5.25 -21.20 -7.37
N VAL A 185 6.37 -20.63 -6.89
CA VAL A 185 7.74 -20.95 -7.33
C VAL A 185 8.63 -21.22 -6.11
N THR A 186 9.60 -22.08 -6.25
CA THR A 186 10.51 -22.46 -5.16
C THR A 186 11.67 -21.49 -4.97
N SER A 187 11.95 -20.67 -5.98
CA SER A 187 13.04 -19.68 -5.98
C SER A 187 12.61 -18.43 -6.72
N ILE A 188 13.13 -17.28 -6.28
CA ILE A 188 12.91 -15.98 -6.92
C ILE A 188 14.02 -15.80 -7.96
N THR A 189 13.63 -15.63 -9.23
CA THR A 189 14.54 -15.47 -10.37
C THR A 189 14.37 -14.12 -11.08
N SER A 190 13.32 -13.37 -10.74
CA SER A 190 13.04 -12.07 -11.36
C SER A 190 12.42 -11.09 -10.34
N LEU A 191 12.45 -9.79 -10.67
CA LEU A 191 11.84 -8.72 -9.87
C LEU A 191 10.29 -8.77 -9.82
N GLU A 192 9.67 -9.64 -10.60
CA GLU A 192 8.21 -9.85 -10.59
C GLU A 192 7.80 -11.00 -9.64
N GLU A 193 8.77 -11.70 -9.06
CA GLU A 193 8.58 -12.83 -8.16
C GLU A 193 8.87 -12.45 -6.71
N GLY A 194 8.13 -13.07 -5.79
CA GLY A 194 8.30 -12.85 -4.35
C GLY A 194 8.14 -11.38 -3.94
N VAL A 195 9.01 -10.93 -3.05
CA VAL A 195 9.01 -9.60 -2.44
C VAL A 195 10.38 -8.94 -2.53
N TRP A 196 10.43 -7.62 -2.60
CA TRP A 196 11.67 -6.84 -2.67
C TRP A 196 11.65 -5.64 -1.71
N PRO A 197 12.78 -5.26 -1.10
CA PRO A 197 14.14 -5.81 -1.30
C PRO A 197 14.31 -7.26 -0.82
N ALA A 198 15.44 -7.89 -1.20
CA ALA A 198 15.71 -9.31 -0.95
C ALA A 198 15.74 -9.68 0.54
N GLU A 199 15.97 -8.73 1.43
CA GLU A 199 15.92 -8.91 2.88
C GLU A 199 14.55 -9.44 3.34
N PHE A 200 13.45 -9.02 2.69
CA PHE A 200 12.10 -9.52 2.98
C PHE A 200 11.85 -10.94 2.46
N GLN A 201 12.78 -11.54 1.73
CA GLN A 201 12.70 -12.93 1.27
C GLN A 201 13.10 -13.94 2.36
N ASN A 202 13.35 -13.48 3.56
CA ASN A 202 13.52 -14.35 4.73
C ASN A 202 12.15 -14.67 5.34
N THR A 203 11.68 -15.91 5.16
CA THR A 203 10.34 -16.33 5.61
C THR A 203 10.20 -16.36 7.13
N ASP A 204 11.30 -16.39 7.89
CA ASP A 204 11.28 -16.31 9.36
C ASP A 204 10.99 -14.89 9.87
N TRP A 205 10.98 -13.90 8.98
CA TRP A 205 10.58 -12.53 9.29
C TRP A 205 9.07 -12.32 9.29
N TYR A 206 8.30 -13.34 8.94
CA TYR A 206 6.85 -13.31 8.94
C TYR A 206 6.29 -14.09 10.12
N THR A 207 5.17 -13.65 10.64
CA THR A 207 4.49 -14.33 11.75
C THR A 207 3.99 -15.71 11.34
N ARG A 208 3.57 -15.85 10.09
CA ARG A 208 3.05 -17.11 9.52
C ARG A 208 1.92 -17.72 10.34
N ALA A 209 1.10 -16.87 10.95
CA ALA A 209 0.03 -17.27 11.85
C ALA A 209 -1.32 -17.51 11.15
N GLY A 210 -1.42 -17.23 9.86
CA GLY A 210 -2.69 -17.24 9.13
C GLY A 210 -3.47 -15.94 9.24
N LYS A 211 -4.63 -15.86 8.61
CA LYS A 211 -5.46 -14.65 8.53
C LYS A 211 -6.18 -14.36 9.84
N ILE A 212 -6.37 -13.09 10.14
CA ILE A 212 -7.20 -12.64 11.26
C ILE A 212 -8.64 -13.13 11.04
N GLY A 213 -9.14 -13.93 11.97
CA GLY A 213 -10.54 -14.35 12.04
C GLY A 213 -11.32 -13.55 13.08
N LYS A 214 -10.65 -13.17 14.18
CA LYS A 214 -11.23 -12.41 15.30
C LYS A 214 -10.58 -11.03 15.37
N TRP A 215 -11.28 -10.01 14.87
CA TRP A 215 -10.77 -8.65 14.78
C TRP A 215 -10.81 -7.89 16.09
N ASP A 216 -11.84 -8.13 16.90
CA ASP A 216 -12.02 -7.48 18.19
C ASP A 216 -11.80 -8.51 19.31
N PRO A 217 -10.95 -8.19 20.31
CA PRO A 217 -10.84 -9.01 21.51
C PRO A 217 -12.18 -8.96 22.27
N GLU A 218 -12.49 -10.03 23.01
CA GLU A 218 -13.61 -9.99 23.93
C GLU A 218 -13.38 -8.93 24.99
N PRO A 219 -14.43 -8.36 25.60
CA PRO A 219 -14.28 -7.27 26.60
C PRO A 219 -13.42 -7.62 27.83
N TRP A 220 -13.25 -8.91 28.11
CA TRP A 220 -12.42 -9.42 29.20
C TRP A 220 -10.99 -9.81 28.76
N GLU A 221 -10.68 -9.77 27.49
CA GLU A 221 -9.34 -10.06 26.97
C GLU A 221 -8.50 -8.79 26.98
N ASP A 222 -7.24 -8.91 27.37
CA ASP A 222 -6.28 -7.81 27.18
C ASP A 222 -6.05 -7.57 25.69
N PRO A 223 -6.46 -6.41 25.15
CA PRO A 223 -6.25 -6.12 23.73
C PRO A 223 -4.79 -6.04 23.34
N MET A 224 -3.88 -5.87 24.31
CA MET A 224 -2.44 -5.82 24.09
C MET A 224 -1.76 -7.17 24.27
N HIS A 225 -2.53 -8.24 24.56
CA HIS A 225 -1.96 -9.57 24.70
C HIS A 225 -1.26 -10.01 23.41
N PRO A 226 -0.02 -10.53 23.47
CA PRO A 226 0.77 -10.86 22.27
C PRO A 226 0.14 -11.94 21.39
N ASP A 227 -0.77 -12.74 21.93
CA ASP A 227 -1.41 -13.85 21.21
C ASP A 227 -2.68 -13.43 20.44
N ASN A 228 -3.13 -12.19 20.60
CA ASN A 228 -4.31 -11.70 19.88
C ASN A 228 -4.10 -11.76 18.37
N GLU A 229 -5.12 -12.26 17.66
CA GLU A 229 -5.05 -12.50 16.21
C GLU A 229 -4.71 -11.22 15.44
N PHE A 230 -5.28 -10.07 15.81
CA PHE A 230 -5.04 -8.80 15.11
C PHE A 230 -3.60 -8.28 15.25
N ARG A 231 -2.79 -8.82 16.15
CA ARG A 231 -1.38 -8.47 16.34
C ARG A 231 -0.41 -9.36 15.55
N ARG A 232 -0.86 -10.52 15.13
CA ARG A 232 0.02 -11.56 14.55
C ARG A 232 -0.54 -12.17 13.28
N GLY A 233 -1.83 -11.99 13.02
CA GLY A 233 -2.49 -12.55 11.86
C GLY A 233 -2.33 -11.70 10.62
N ASP A 234 -2.38 -12.35 9.48
CA ASP A 234 -2.43 -11.68 8.18
C ASP A 234 -3.71 -10.85 8.05
N PHE A 235 -3.58 -9.62 7.56
CA PHE A 235 -4.71 -8.80 7.17
C PHE A 235 -5.25 -9.32 5.83
N TYR A 236 -6.25 -10.21 5.87
CA TYR A 236 -6.72 -11.03 4.75
C TYR A 236 -5.60 -11.92 4.19
N ASP A 237 -5.08 -11.61 3.02
CA ASP A 237 -3.98 -12.32 2.33
C ASP A 237 -2.64 -11.59 2.39
N LEU A 238 -2.59 -10.39 3.02
CA LEU A 238 -1.38 -9.62 3.22
C LEU A 238 -0.51 -10.25 4.31
N LYS A 239 0.76 -10.44 4.02
CA LYS A 239 1.68 -11.24 4.85
C LYS A 239 2.27 -10.42 5.98
N ASP A 240 1.87 -10.72 7.21
CA ASP A 240 2.26 -10.03 8.41
C ASP A 240 3.74 -10.22 8.75
N LEU A 241 4.44 -9.10 9.07
CA LEU A 241 5.85 -9.11 9.43
C LEU A 241 6.01 -9.28 10.95
N ASN A 242 6.88 -10.18 11.36
CA ASN A 242 7.26 -10.32 12.75
C ASN A 242 8.24 -9.21 13.15
N LEU A 243 7.73 -8.16 13.75
CA LEU A 243 8.51 -6.99 14.19
C LEU A 243 9.04 -7.13 15.63
N ASP A 244 8.73 -8.22 16.33
CA ASP A 244 9.07 -8.42 17.74
C ASP A 244 10.56 -8.69 17.98
N HIS A 245 11.32 -9.13 16.97
CA HIS A 245 12.72 -9.52 17.11
C HIS A 245 13.69 -8.41 16.70
N LYS A 246 14.59 -8.05 17.61
CA LYS A 246 15.75 -7.19 17.31
C LYS A 246 16.63 -7.83 16.23
N GLY A 247 16.87 -7.12 15.14
CA GLY A 247 17.68 -7.59 14.01
C GLY A 247 16.94 -8.36 12.93
N SER A 248 15.61 -8.47 13.04
CA SER A 248 14.71 -9.11 12.07
C SER A 248 14.14 -8.12 11.07
N ALA A 249 12.90 -8.36 10.64
CA ALA A 249 12.13 -7.53 9.72
C ALA A 249 12.14 -6.02 10.07
N LEU A 250 12.10 -5.65 11.35
CA LEU A 250 12.11 -4.26 11.80
C LEU A 250 13.32 -3.48 11.24
N SER A 251 14.51 -4.07 11.24
CA SER A 251 15.72 -3.41 10.73
C SER A 251 15.65 -3.17 9.22
N ALA A 252 15.05 -4.10 8.46
CA ALA A 252 14.87 -3.93 7.02
C ALA A 252 13.79 -2.90 6.72
N VAL A 253 12.68 -2.90 7.47
CA VAL A 253 11.62 -1.88 7.35
C VAL A 253 12.19 -0.48 7.59
N ILE A 254 12.96 -0.28 8.67
CA ILE A 254 13.61 1.01 8.97
C ILE A 254 14.59 1.42 7.85
N ALA A 255 15.26 0.45 7.22
CA ALA A 255 16.21 0.74 6.15
C ALA A 255 15.54 1.09 4.80
N VAL A 256 14.28 0.73 4.60
CA VAL A 256 13.49 1.04 3.39
C VAL A 256 12.89 2.44 3.46
N TYR A 257 12.42 2.84 4.62
CA TYR A 257 11.76 4.12 4.88
C TYR A 257 12.67 5.14 5.57
#